data_b0c255acdb29300bdf3dd0f3c438c93f
#
_entry.id   b0c255acdb29300bdf3dd0f3c438c93f
#
_cell.length_a   1.000
_cell.length_b   1.000
_cell.length_c   1.000
_cell.angle_alpha   90.00
_cell.angle_beta   90.00
_cell.angle_gamma   90.00
#
_symmetry.space_group_name_H-M   'P 1'
#
loop_
_entity.id
_entity.type
_entity.pdbx_description
1 polymer ?
#
loop_
_entity_poly.entity_id
_entity_poly.type
_entity_poly.pdbx_seq_one_letter_code
_entity_poly.pdbx_strand_id
1 'polypeptide(L)'
;MNEIQIKNRFTDEVIFKYKCKNNTIKKTVEEAVKRSINLSYANLKRADLSSANLKVAKLSNADLSSANLNHTNLSNANLSNADLSRANLEHIIARDSYFVNTNLDSAKLNHAYLYSADFNRAELKNAKLKYADLSGVNFTYSNLNNANLSFSDLEDATLKFASLDSTDLDYSNLERVKFICVQFKNVSFRYTNLHSFNFNNDEVRYY
;
A
#
# COMPACT_ATOMS: atom_id res chain seq x y z
N MET A 1 14.29 -26.62 -18.62
CA MET A 1 13.64 -25.31 -18.65
C MET A 1 12.18 -25.50 -18.27
N ASN A 2 11.67 -24.75 -17.30
CA ASN A 2 10.25 -24.77 -16.95
C ASN A 2 9.56 -23.48 -17.42
N GLU A 3 8.32 -23.62 -17.87
CA GLU A 3 7.45 -22.50 -18.24
C GLU A 3 6.52 -22.19 -17.07
N ILE A 4 6.37 -20.89 -16.73
CA ILE A 4 5.39 -20.42 -15.78
C ILE A 4 4.49 -19.42 -16.50
N GLN A 5 3.18 -19.53 -16.25
CA GLN A 5 2.16 -18.69 -16.84
C GLN A 5 1.57 -17.78 -15.77
N ILE A 6 1.37 -16.51 -16.11
CA ILE A 6 0.56 -15.57 -15.36
C ILE A 6 -0.80 -15.52 -16.04
N LYS A 7 -1.86 -15.80 -15.28
CA LYS A 7 -3.22 -15.87 -15.79
C LYS A 7 -4.10 -14.75 -15.26
N ASN A 8 -5.14 -14.44 -15.99
CA ASN A 8 -6.19 -13.53 -15.53
C ASN A 8 -6.99 -14.19 -14.39
N ARG A 9 -7.23 -13.43 -13.30
CA ARG A 9 -7.91 -13.92 -12.10
C ARG A 9 -9.38 -14.30 -12.29
N PHE A 10 -10.01 -13.85 -13.38
CA PHE A 10 -11.43 -14.08 -13.66
C PHE A 10 -11.67 -15.01 -14.84
N THR A 11 -10.86 -14.89 -15.90
CA THR A 11 -11.07 -15.65 -17.15
C THR A 11 -10.15 -16.86 -17.29
N ASP A 12 -9.13 -16.98 -16.42
CA ASP A 12 -8.05 -17.98 -16.48
C ASP A 12 -7.21 -17.93 -17.79
N GLU A 13 -7.44 -16.94 -18.65
CA GLU A 13 -6.64 -16.72 -19.85
C GLU A 13 -5.22 -16.33 -19.52
N VAL A 14 -4.27 -16.77 -20.33
CA VAL A 14 -2.85 -16.48 -20.12
C VAL A 14 -2.55 -15.03 -20.52
N ILE A 15 -2.16 -14.20 -19.54
CA ILE A 15 -1.67 -12.83 -19.74
C ILE A 15 -0.24 -12.85 -20.24
N PHE A 16 0.62 -13.66 -19.62
CA PHE A 16 2.02 -13.76 -19.95
C PHE A 16 2.57 -15.14 -19.60
N LYS A 17 3.53 -15.63 -20.38
CA LYS A 17 4.26 -16.86 -20.09
C LYS A 17 5.75 -16.66 -20.34
N TYR A 18 6.54 -17.28 -19.50
CA TYR A 18 7.99 -17.22 -19.60
C TYR A 18 8.63 -18.57 -19.33
N LYS A 19 9.62 -18.94 -20.13
CA LYS A 19 10.33 -20.19 -20.02
C LYS A 19 11.83 -19.94 -19.92
N CYS A 20 12.42 -20.31 -18.79
CA CYS A 20 13.87 -20.22 -18.60
C CYS A 20 14.37 -21.34 -17.68
N LYS A 21 15.70 -21.43 -17.51
CA LYS A 21 16.31 -22.35 -16.54
C LYS A 21 16.00 -21.88 -15.11
N ASN A 22 15.55 -22.80 -14.25
CA ASN A 22 15.17 -22.49 -12.86
C ASN A 22 14.20 -21.30 -12.77
N ASN A 23 13.13 -21.32 -13.59
CA ASN A 23 12.11 -20.29 -13.59
C ASN A 23 11.32 -20.32 -12.28
N THR A 24 10.94 -19.12 -11.80
CA THR A 24 10.07 -18.87 -10.67
C THR A 24 8.99 -17.88 -11.05
N ILE A 25 7.92 -17.79 -10.26
CA ILE A 25 6.88 -16.77 -10.47
C ILE A 25 7.50 -15.36 -10.43
N LYS A 26 8.43 -15.10 -9.51
CA LYS A 26 9.19 -13.85 -9.44
C LYS A 26 9.87 -13.52 -10.77
N LYS A 27 10.70 -14.42 -11.31
CA LYS A 27 11.39 -14.21 -12.61
C LYS A 27 10.41 -13.97 -13.75
N THR A 28 9.28 -14.68 -13.74
CA THR A 28 8.24 -14.51 -14.76
C THR A 28 7.59 -13.14 -14.68
N VAL A 29 7.27 -12.66 -13.48
CA VAL A 29 6.69 -11.34 -13.28
C VAL A 29 7.71 -10.24 -13.62
N GLU A 30 8.96 -10.35 -13.18
CA GLU A 30 10.02 -9.40 -13.52
C GLU A 30 10.26 -9.31 -15.04
N GLU A 31 10.24 -10.43 -15.74
CA GLU A 31 10.39 -10.44 -17.20
C GLU A 31 9.16 -9.80 -17.88
N ALA A 32 7.96 -10.03 -17.37
CA ALA A 32 6.76 -9.35 -17.86
C ALA A 32 6.85 -7.82 -17.69
N VAL A 33 7.27 -7.36 -16.50
CA VAL A 33 7.47 -5.92 -16.22
C VAL A 33 8.55 -5.34 -17.13
N LYS A 34 9.69 -6.01 -17.30
CA LYS A 34 10.77 -5.60 -18.19
C LYS A 34 10.29 -5.43 -19.64
N ARG A 35 9.37 -6.27 -20.09
CA ARG A 35 8.73 -6.17 -21.42
C ARG A 35 7.52 -5.24 -21.46
N SER A 36 7.26 -4.50 -20.39
CA SER A 36 6.11 -3.58 -20.27
C SER A 36 4.74 -4.25 -20.46
N ILE A 37 4.65 -5.57 -20.21
CA ILE A 37 3.40 -6.32 -20.29
C ILE A 37 2.41 -5.75 -19.25
N ASN A 38 1.16 -5.59 -19.65
CA ASN A 38 0.10 -5.20 -18.75
C ASN A 38 -0.34 -6.43 -17.93
N LEU A 39 -0.05 -6.39 -16.62
CA LEU A 39 -0.40 -7.43 -15.65
C LEU A 39 -1.70 -7.09 -14.90
N SER A 40 -2.53 -6.19 -15.43
CA SER A 40 -3.85 -5.93 -14.85
C SER A 40 -4.67 -7.23 -14.84
N TYR A 41 -5.41 -7.41 -13.73
CA TYR A 41 -6.18 -8.63 -13.46
C TYR A 41 -5.35 -9.92 -13.29
N ALA A 42 -4.02 -9.84 -13.16
CA ALA A 42 -3.20 -11.01 -12.95
C ALA A 42 -3.55 -11.73 -11.64
N ASN A 43 -3.60 -13.06 -11.68
CA ASN A 43 -3.68 -13.90 -10.50
C ASN A 43 -2.26 -14.16 -9.97
N LEU A 44 -1.89 -13.41 -8.93
CA LEU A 44 -0.61 -13.51 -8.22
C LEU A 44 -0.83 -13.83 -6.73
N LYS A 45 -1.99 -14.39 -6.40
CA LYS A 45 -2.35 -14.79 -5.04
C LYS A 45 -1.29 -15.71 -4.46
N ARG A 46 -0.83 -15.38 -3.24
CA ARG A 46 0.21 -16.11 -2.50
C ARG A 46 1.55 -16.22 -3.26
N ALA A 47 1.76 -15.46 -4.32
CA ALA A 47 3.02 -15.46 -5.05
C ALA A 47 4.18 -15.00 -4.15
N ASP A 48 5.34 -15.65 -4.26
CA ASP A 48 6.57 -15.14 -3.69
C ASP A 48 7.26 -14.21 -4.70
N LEU A 49 7.16 -12.92 -4.41
CA LEU A 49 7.73 -11.81 -5.18
C LEU A 49 8.77 -11.04 -4.34
N SER A 50 9.24 -11.65 -3.25
CA SER A 50 10.21 -11.01 -2.35
C SER A 50 11.44 -10.51 -3.08
N SER A 51 11.85 -9.28 -2.79
CA SER A 51 12.97 -8.58 -3.44
C SER A 51 12.84 -8.49 -4.98
N ALA A 52 11.63 -8.57 -5.54
CA ALA A 52 11.41 -8.41 -6.98
C ALA A 52 11.57 -6.94 -7.39
N ASN A 53 12.01 -6.71 -8.62
CA ASN A 53 11.95 -5.38 -9.23
C ASN A 53 10.68 -5.23 -10.07
N LEU A 54 9.67 -4.58 -9.49
CA LEU A 54 8.37 -4.32 -10.11
C LEU A 54 8.14 -2.82 -10.34
N LYS A 55 9.23 -2.05 -10.47
CA LYS A 55 9.16 -0.62 -10.78
C LYS A 55 8.34 -0.39 -12.05
N VAL A 56 7.42 0.58 -12.01
CA VAL A 56 6.47 0.95 -13.08
C VAL A 56 5.54 -0.18 -13.52
N ALA A 57 5.39 -1.24 -12.74
CA ALA A 57 4.52 -2.37 -13.06
C ALA A 57 3.05 -1.93 -13.20
N LYS A 58 2.34 -2.50 -14.17
CA LYS A 58 0.90 -2.30 -14.39
C LYS A 58 0.14 -3.46 -13.76
N LEU A 59 -0.28 -3.32 -12.51
CA LEU A 59 -0.90 -4.35 -11.67
C LEU A 59 -2.34 -3.99 -11.24
N SER A 60 -3.00 -3.08 -11.97
CA SER A 60 -4.36 -2.67 -11.62
C SER A 60 -5.30 -3.88 -11.60
N ASN A 61 -6.18 -3.96 -10.58
CA ASN A 61 -7.13 -5.06 -10.41
C ASN A 61 -6.49 -6.46 -10.23
N ALA A 62 -5.17 -6.58 -10.03
CA ALA A 62 -4.52 -7.87 -9.80
C ALA A 62 -4.91 -8.46 -8.42
N ASP A 63 -4.90 -9.79 -8.31
CA ASP A 63 -4.97 -10.49 -7.02
C ASP A 63 -3.56 -10.79 -6.52
N LEU A 64 -3.13 -10.05 -5.50
CA LEU A 64 -1.88 -10.22 -4.76
C LEU A 64 -2.17 -10.63 -3.30
N SER A 65 -3.39 -11.09 -3.01
CA SER A 65 -3.79 -11.44 -1.65
C SER A 65 -2.86 -12.50 -1.05
N SER A 66 -2.39 -12.22 0.16
CA SER A 66 -1.41 -13.06 0.87
C SER A 66 -0.07 -13.26 0.12
N ALA A 67 0.25 -12.47 -0.91
CA ALA A 67 1.54 -12.53 -1.58
C ALA A 67 2.68 -12.05 -0.66
N ASN A 68 3.87 -12.57 -0.87
CA ASN A 68 5.09 -12.09 -0.23
C ASN A 68 5.78 -11.07 -1.16
N LEU A 69 5.70 -9.79 -0.79
CA LEU A 69 6.30 -8.66 -1.49
C LEU A 69 7.43 -8.00 -0.65
N ASN A 70 7.91 -8.69 0.38
CA ASN A 70 8.96 -8.15 1.26
C ASN A 70 10.18 -7.67 0.45
N HIS A 71 10.68 -6.46 0.75
CA HIS A 71 11.77 -5.79 0.02
C HIS A 71 11.55 -5.58 -1.49
N THR A 72 10.34 -5.71 -2.01
CA THR A 72 10.03 -5.48 -3.43
C THR A 72 10.12 -3.99 -3.78
N ASN A 73 10.62 -3.68 -4.96
CA ASN A 73 10.57 -2.33 -5.51
C ASN A 73 9.32 -2.16 -6.40
N LEU A 74 8.37 -1.36 -5.92
CA LEU A 74 7.11 -1.00 -6.59
C LEU A 74 7.04 0.49 -6.97
N SER A 75 8.17 1.21 -6.97
CA SER A 75 8.17 2.65 -7.26
C SER A 75 7.47 2.94 -8.58
N ASN A 76 6.56 3.93 -8.58
CA ASN A 76 5.75 4.31 -9.74
C ASN A 76 4.86 3.17 -10.30
N ALA A 77 4.65 2.08 -9.55
CA ALA A 77 3.76 1.01 -9.97
C ALA A 77 2.28 1.41 -9.79
N ASN A 78 1.42 0.87 -10.65
CA ASN A 78 -0.03 1.05 -10.53
C ASN A 78 -0.68 -0.23 -9.98
N LEU A 79 -1.14 -0.16 -8.74
CA LEU A 79 -1.87 -1.21 -8.03
C LEU A 79 -3.34 -0.83 -7.79
N SER A 80 -3.87 0.17 -8.50
CA SER A 80 -5.25 0.63 -8.30
C SER A 80 -6.25 -0.52 -8.42
N ASN A 81 -7.18 -0.61 -7.47
CA ASN A 81 -8.19 -1.67 -7.34
C ASN A 81 -7.61 -3.09 -7.15
N ALA A 82 -6.32 -3.24 -6.86
CA ALA A 82 -5.73 -4.55 -6.58
C ALA A 82 -6.16 -5.09 -5.21
N ASP A 83 -6.13 -6.40 -5.04
CA ASP A 83 -6.28 -7.04 -3.74
C ASP A 83 -4.90 -7.41 -3.18
N LEU A 84 -4.48 -6.72 -2.13
CA LEU A 84 -3.27 -6.94 -1.36
C LEU A 84 -3.60 -7.36 0.09
N SER A 85 -4.82 -7.81 0.34
CA SER A 85 -5.22 -8.24 1.68
C SER A 85 -4.29 -9.29 2.24
N ARG A 86 -3.85 -9.11 3.49
CA ARG A 86 -2.90 -10.00 4.19
C ARG A 86 -1.54 -10.18 3.49
N ALA A 87 -1.21 -9.37 2.49
CA ALA A 87 0.10 -9.43 1.85
C ALA A 87 1.21 -8.97 2.80
N ASN A 88 2.39 -9.54 2.61
CA ASN A 88 3.61 -9.06 3.27
C ASN A 88 4.31 -8.05 2.38
N LEU A 89 4.23 -6.76 2.77
CA LEU A 89 4.81 -5.61 2.10
C LEU A 89 5.89 -4.94 2.99
N GLU A 90 6.46 -5.68 3.95
CA GLU A 90 7.49 -5.10 4.83
C GLU A 90 8.72 -4.67 4.01
N HIS A 91 9.27 -3.50 4.34
CA HIS A 91 10.45 -2.94 3.67
C HIS A 91 10.29 -2.71 2.16
N ILE A 92 9.07 -2.63 1.61
CA ILE A 92 8.91 -2.28 0.18
C ILE A 92 9.43 -0.88 -0.11
N ILE A 93 9.80 -0.66 -1.36
CA ILE A 93 10.04 0.67 -1.92
C ILE A 93 8.91 0.95 -2.91
N ALA A 94 7.97 1.84 -2.55
CA ALA A 94 6.78 2.12 -3.35
C ALA A 94 6.51 3.63 -3.44
N ARG A 95 7.57 4.40 -3.68
CA ARG A 95 7.49 5.86 -3.87
C ARG A 95 6.70 6.19 -5.13
N ASP A 96 5.86 7.22 -5.06
CA ASP A 96 5.07 7.72 -6.19
C ASP A 96 4.16 6.62 -6.82
N SER A 97 3.79 5.60 -6.06
CA SER A 97 2.97 4.49 -6.53
C SER A 97 1.49 4.73 -6.28
N TYR A 98 0.63 4.05 -7.05
CA TYR A 98 -0.82 4.20 -6.97
C TYR A 98 -1.46 2.98 -6.31
N PHE A 99 -2.03 3.20 -5.12
CA PHE A 99 -2.84 2.25 -4.34
C PHE A 99 -4.30 2.70 -4.27
N VAL A 100 -4.80 3.40 -5.29
CA VAL A 100 -6.17 3.93 -5.32
C VAL A 100 -7.19 2.80 -5.27
N ASN A 101 -8.17 2.85 -4.35
CA ASN A 101 -9.16 1.80 -4.11
C ASN A 101 -8.57 0.40 -3.83
N THR A 102 -7.32 0.30 -3.43
CA THR A 102 -6.66 -0.99 -3.17
C THR A 102 -7.14 -1.58 -1.85
N ASN A 103 -7.37 -2.89 -1.81
CA ASN A 103 -7.63 -3.62 -0.58
C ASN A 103 -6.30 -4.03 0.08
N LEU A 104 -6.00 -3.44 1.24
CA LEU A 104 -4.82 -3.71 2.07
C LEU A 104 -5.23 -4.18 3.48
N ASP A 105 -6.46 -4.71 3.64
CA ASP A 105 -6.89 -5.20 4.95
C ASP A 105 -5.89 -6.20 5.52
N SER A 106 -5.46 -5.94 6.75
CA SER A 106 -4.50 -6.79 7.47
C SER A 106 -3.13 -6.95 6.77
N ALA A 107 -2.79 -6.09 5.82
CA ALA A 107 -1.48 -6.10 5.16
C ALA A 107 -0.36 -5.66 6.11
N LYS A 108 0.85 -6.16 5.89
CA LYS A 108 2.05 -5.78 6.65
C LYS A 108 2.89 -4.83 5.81
N LEU A 109 2.99 -3.56 6.23
CA LEU A 109 3.76 -2.50 5.58
C LEU A 109 4.79 -1.88 6.54
N ASN A 110 5.20 -2.61 7.60
CA ASN A 110 6.19 -2.06 8.52
C ASN A 110 7.48 -1.72 7.77
N HIS A 111 8.10 -0.57 8.11
CA HIS A 111 9.31 -0.07 7.47
C HIS A 111 9.19 0.15 5.95
N ALA A 112 7.98 0.29 5.40
CA ALA A 112 7.79 0.57 3.98
C ALA A 112 8.18 2.01 3.63
N TYR A 113 8.77 2.21 2.46
CA TYR A 113 9.08 3.53 1.88
C TYR A 113 8.01 3.90 0.88
N LEU A 114 7.04 4.76 1.32
CA LEU A 114 5.80 5.08 0.62
C LEU A 114 5.67 6.58 0.26
N TYR A 115 6.78 7.31 0.32
CA TYR A 115 6.79 8.74 0.02
C TYR A 115 5.95 9.08 -1.22
N SER A 116 5.05 10.07 -1.09
CA SER A 116 4.15 10.53 -2.15
C SER A 116 3.26 9.46 -2.80
N ALA A 117 3.06 8.30 -2.18
CA ALA A 117 2.15 7.28 -2.70
C ALA A 117 0.67 7.72 -2.57
N ASP A 118 -0.17 7.28 -3.50
CA ASP A 118 -1.59 7.60 -3.51
C ASP A 118 -2.44 6.42 -3.00
N PHE A 119 -2.97 6.55 -1.78
CA PHE A 119 -3.89 5.61 -1.13
C PHE A 119 -5.33 6.13 -1.12
N ASN A 120 -5.70 6.99 -2.07
CA ASN A 120 -7.08 7.47 -2.14
C ASN A 120 -8.07 6.31 -2.16
N ARG A 121 -9.04 6.32 -1.21
CA ARG A 121 -10.06 5.27 -1.05
C ARG A 121 -9.51 3.87 -0.77
N ALA A 122 -8.27 3.73 -0.34
CA ALA A 122 -7.72 2.42 0.00
C ALA A 122 -8.32 1.89 1.32
N GLU A 123 -8.48 0.56 1.40
CA GLU A 123 -8.91 -0.17 2.59
C GLU A 123 -7.67 -0.67 3.35
N LEU A 124 -7.29 0.02 4.42
CA LEU A 124 -6.11 -0.29 5.26
C LEU A 124 -6.51 -0.79 6.65
N LYS A 125 -7.73 -1.30 6.80
CA LYS A 125 -8.21 -1.80 8.09
C LYS A 125 -7.26 -2.86 8.64
N ASN A 126 -6.89 -2.74 9.93
CA ASN A 126 -5.94 -3.63 10.61
C ASN A 126 -4.53 -3.67 9.98
N ALA A 127 -4.19 -2.80 9.04
CA ALA A 127 -2.87 -2.77 8.43
C ALA A 127 -1.77 -2.37 9.42
N LYS A 128 -0.55 -2.88 9.21
CA LYS A 128 0.62 -2.57 10.04
C LYS A 128 1.58 -1.69 9.26
N LEU A 129 1.70 -0.41 9.65
CA LEU A 129 2.53 0.60 8.98
C LEU A 129 3.59 1.19 9.93
N LYS A 130 3.94 0.44 10.99
CA LYS A 130 4.89 0.91 11.98
C LYS A 130 6.25 1.22 11.34
N TYR A 131 6.83 2.37 11.69
CA TYR A 131 8.11 2.86 11.13
C TYR A 131 8.09 3.10 9.60
N ALA A 132 6.91 3.24 8.97
CA ALA A 132 6.82 3.54 7.55
C ALA A 132 7.13 5.01 7.26
N ASP A 133 7.76 5.28 6.13
CA ASP A 133 7.87 6.62 5.54
C ASP A 133 6.60 6.86 4.71
N LEU A 134 5.69 7.67 5.26
CA LEU A 134 4.40 8.04 4.69
C LEU A 134 4.35 9.53 4.35
N SER A 135 5.51 10.18 4.26
CA SER A 135 5.56 11.62 3.99
C SER A 135 4.94 11.94 2.63
N GLY A 136 4.09 12.98 2.62
CA GLY A 136 3.34 13.41 1.43
C GLY A 136 2.29 12.42 0.91
N VAL A 137 1.98 11.34 1.62
CA VAL A 137 0.98 10.34 1.18
C VAL A 137 -0.42 10.93 1.12
N ASN A 138 -1.20 10.51 0.13
CA ASN A 138 -2.61 10.84 0.00
C ASN A 138 -3.49 9.70 0.54
N PHE A 139 -4.04 9.87 1.75
CA PHE A 139 -5.03 8.98 2.37
C PHE A 139 -6.47 9.51 2.25
N THR A 140 -6.78 10.37 1.29
CA THR A 140 -8.12 10.91 1.13
C THR A 140 -9.16 9.80 0.94
N TYR A 141 -10.23 9.81 1.77
CA TYR A 141 -11.27 8.78 1.82
C TYR A 141 -10.81 7.36 2.19
N SER A 142 -9.59 7.16 2.66
CA SER A 142 -9.11 5.83 3.06
C SER A 142 -9.72 5.36 4.38
N ASN A 143 -9.74 4.04 4.57
CA ASN A 143 -10.15 3.41 5.81
C ASN A 143 -8.92 2.87 6.56
N LEU A 144 -8.51 3.55 7.62
CA LEU A 144 -7.36 3.23 8.48
C LEU A 144 -7.80 2.63 9.84
N ASN A 145 -9.06 2.20 9.98
CA ASN A 145 -9.57 1.71 11.25
C ASN A 145 -8.74 0.54 11.78
N ASN A 146 -8.37 0.62 13.05
CA ASN A 146 -7.49 -0.34 13.73
C ASN A 146 -6.08 -0.47 13.10
N ALA A 147 -5.67 0.43 12.22
CA ALA A 147 -4.32 0.40 11.67
C ALA A 147 -3.28 0.86 12.71
N ASN A 148 -2.07 0.32 12.61
CA ASN A 148 -0.95 0.76 13.44
C ASN A 148 0.04 1.57 12.59
N LEU A 149 0.08 2.90 12.83
CA LEU A 149 1.01 3.85 12.22
C LEU A 149 2.02 4.40 13.24
N SER A 150 2.18 3.72 14.39
CA SER A 150 3.10 4.23 15.41
C SER A 150 4.53 4.32 14.89
N PHE A 151 5.25 5.36 15.30
CA PHE A 151 6.62 5.66 14.86
C PHE A 151 6.77 5.92 13.35
N SER A 152 5.70 6.16 12.61
CA SER A 152 5.76 6.48 11.17
C SER A 152 5.97 7.97 10.94
N ASP A 153 6.48 8.30 9.77
CA ASP A 153 6.58 9.68 9.29
C ASP A 153 5.41 9.98 8.35
N LEU A 154 4.51 10.89 8.78
CA LEU A 154 3.35 11.35 7.99
C LEU A 154 3.50 12.84 7.59
N GLU A 155 4.69 13.42 7.67
CA GLU A 155 4.90 14.81 7.28
C GLU A 155 4.23 15.12 5.94
N ASP A 156 3.50 16.24 5.86
CA ASP A 156 2.74 16.69 4.67
C ASP A 156 1.65 15.71 4.16
N ALA A 157 1.35 14.62 4.86
CA ALA A 157 0.31 13.69 4.45
C ALA A 157 -1.09 14.33 4.45
N THR A 158 -1.98 13.83 3.59
CA THR A 158 -3.37 14.27 3.51
C THR A 158 -4.31 13.15 3.93
N LEU A 159 -5.08 13.39 5.01
CA LEU A 159 -6.08 12.44 5.55
C LEU A 159 -7.52 12.98 5.42
N LYS A 160 -7.81 13.70 4.35
CA LYS A 160 -9.14 14.27 4.10
C LYS A 160 -10.20 13.18 4.00
N PHE A 161 -11.26 13.25 4.86
CA PHE A 161 -12.33 12.25 4.94
C PHE A 161 -11.88 10.82 5.23
N ALA A 162 -10.68 10.62 5.77
CA ALA A 162 -10.22 9.31 6.19
C ALA A 162 -10.94 8.85 7.47
N SER A 163 -11.11 7.54 7.62
CA SER A 163 -11.61 6.92 8.86
C SER A 163 -10.43 6.38 9.68
N LEU A 164 -10.34 6.83 10.94
CA LEU A 164 -9.23 6.53 11.86
C LEU A 164 -9.69 5.85 13.15
N ASP A 165 -10.89 5.23 13.21
CA ASP A 165 -11.36 4.62 14.47
C ASP A 165 -10.35 3.60 15.00
N SER A 166 -9.95 3.78 16.25
CA SER A 166 -8.99 2.90 16.95
C SER A 166 -7.61 2.81 16.27
N THR A 167 -7.22 3.84 15.52
CA THR A 167 -5.89 3.93 14.88
C THR A 167 -4.83 4.32 15.91
N ASP A 168 -3.67 3.66 15.85
CA ASP A 168 -2.49 3.98 16.66
C ASP A 168 -1.53 4.88 15.87
N LEU A 169 -1.39 6.14 16.31
CA LEU A 169 -0.47 7.15 15.78
C LEU A 169 0.62 7.53 16.80
N ASP A 170 0.81 6.75 17.87
CA ASP A 170 1.79 7.06 18.91
C ASP A 170 3.20 7.24 18.31
N TYR A 171 3.92 8.25 18.78
CA TYR A 171 5.29 8.57 18.36
C TYR A 171 5.44 8.89 16.86
N SER A 172 4.36 9.12 16.11
CA SER A 172 4.45 9.49 14.70
C SER A 172 4.78 10.97 14.51
N ASN A 173 5.41 11.28 13.38
CA ASN A 173 5.56 12.66 12.92
C ASN A 173 4.31 13.08 12.15
N LEU A 174 3.58 14.06 12.68
CA LEU A 174 2.35 14.59 12.09
C LEU A 174 2.52 16.06 11.65
N GLU A 175 3.75 16.48 11.39
CA GLU A 175 4.03 17.85 10.96
C GLU A 175 3.34 18.14 9.63
N ARG A 176 2.59 19.26 9.55
CA ARG A 176 1.83 19.71 8.37
C ARG A 176 0.80 18.71 7.80
N VAL A 177 0.42 17.70 8.57
CA VAL A 177 -0.64 16.77 8.18
C VAL A 177 -1.97 17.50 8.03
N LYS A 178 -2.71 17.18 6.96
CA LYS A 178 -4.04 17.75 6.67
C LYS A 178 -5.14 16.79 7.11
N PHE A 179 -5.68 17.00 8.30
CA PHE A 179 -6.87 16.32 8.80
C PHE A 179 -8.12 17.16 8.47
N ILE A 180 -8.81 16.86 7.38
CA ILE A 180 -10.00 17.58 6.92
C ILE A 180 -11.20 16.65 7.00
N CYS A 181 -12.24 17.01 7.79
CA CYS A 181 -13.42 16.18 8.00
C CYS A 181 -13.08 14.75 8.46
N VAL A 182 -12.14 14.62 9.38
CA VAL A 182 -11.72 13.35 9.99
C VAL A 182 -12.41 13.19 11.34
N GLN A 183 -12.88 11.97 11.64
CA GLN A 183 -13.39 11.61 12.95
C GLN A 183 -12.32 10.88 13.76
N PHE A 184 -12.00 11.40 14.94
CA PHE A 184 -11.02 10.80 15.86
C PHE A 184 -11.75 10.01 16.96
N LYS A 185 -12.13 8.79 16.67
CA LYS A 185 -12.71 7.90 17.68
C LYS A 185 -11.67 6.90 18.13
N ASN A 186 -11.38 6.87 19.44
CA ASN A 186 -10.39 5.97 20.05
C ASN A 186 -8.97 6.05 19.43
N VAL A 187 -8.60 7.14 18.77
CA VAL A 187 -7.28 7.33 18.18
C VAL A 187 -6.26 7.62 19.28
N SER A 188 -5.09 7.00 19.21
CA SER A 188 -3.97 7.31 20.10
C SER A 188 -2.96 8.23 19.41
N PHE A 189 -2.59 9.33 20.11
CA PHE A 189 -1.67 10.38 19.64
C PHE A 189 -0.54 10.65 20.64
N ARG A 190 -0.16 9.69 21.46
CA ARG A 190 0.86 9.92 22.50
C ARG A 190 2.21 10.20 21.87
N TYR A 191 2.87 11.26 22.36
CA TYR A 191 4.22 11.61 21.92
C TYR A 191 4.35 11.92 20.43
N THR A 192 3.27 12.35 19.77
CA THR A 192 3.28 12.78 18.37
C THR A 192 3.82 14.19 18.22
N ASN A 193 4.45 14.49 17.10
CA ASN A 193 4.79 15.85 16.70
C ASN A 193 3.58 16.47 15.99
N LEU A 194 2.88 17.40 16.70
CA LEU A 194 1.71 18.14 16.19
C LEU A 194 2.05 19.60 15.87
N HIS A 195 3.30 19.93 15.58
CA HIS A 195 3.67 21.29 15.19
C HIS A 195 2.89 21.69 13.93
N SER A 196 2.24 22.85 14.00
CA SER A 196 1.35 23.40 12.94
C SER A 196 -0.04 22.75 12.85
N PHE A 197 -0.46 21.92 13.82
CA PHE A 197 -1.81 21.42 13.86
C PHE A 197 -2.76 22.49 14.42
N ASN A 198 -3.77 22.88 13.64
CA ASN A 198 -4.79 23.84 14.08
C ASN A 198 -6.12 23.12 14.26
N PHE A 199 -6.50 22.88 15.52
CA PHE A 199 -7.78 22.26 15.89
C PHE A 199 -9.00 23.20 15.76
N ASN A 200 -8.83 24.45 15.33
CA ASN A 200 -9.84 25.49 15.40
C ASN A 200 -10.75 25.60 14.17
N ASN A 201 -10.65 24.73 13.19
CA ASN A 201 -11.58 24.70 12.08
C ASN A 201 -12.65 23.63 12.30
N ASP A 202 -13.91 23.92 11.92
CA ASP A 202 -15.10 23.06 11.99
C ASP A 202 -14.97 21.67 11.32
N GLU A 203 -13.75 21.26 11.05
CA GLU A 203 -13.36 20.10 10.26
C GLU A 203 -13.02 18.86 11.11
N VAL A 204 -12.85 19.05 12.44
CA VAL A 204 -12.57 17.95 13.37
C VAL A 204 -13.80 17.74 14.26
N ARG A 205 -14.43 16.59 14.15
CA ARG A 205 -15.56 16.21 15.00
C ARG A 205 -15.10 15.22 16.06
N TYR A 206 -15.19 15.62 17.33
CA TYR A 206 -15.03 14.75 18.48
C TYR A 206 -16.39 14.13 18.81
N TYR A 207 -16.49 12.84 18.88
CA TYR A 207 -17.64 12.11 19.42
C TYR A 207 -17.20 11.15 20.50
#